data_c4eba9be3a4452a88f48898d9423975b
#
_entry.id   c4eba9be3a4452a88f48898d9423975b
#
_cell.length_a   1.000
_cell.length_b   1.000
_cell.length_c   1.000
_cell.angle_alpha   90.00
_cell.angle_beta   90.00
_cell.angle_gamma   90.00
#
_symmetry.space_group_name_H-M   'P 1'
#
loop_
_entity.id
_entity.type
_entity.pdbx_description
1 polymer ?
#
loop_
_entity_poly.entity_id
_entity_poly.type
_entity_poly.pdbx_seq_one_letter_code
_entity_poly.pdbx_strand_id
1 'polypeptide(L)'
;MGKKHTSSYEVAYYDGDFTGAMKIPALLAVVIKVSEEQTELLGRDAAYVAQFGLGWVITNYEIEIHRLPAMSYNKYFCYRNFWVHDEEGNECVFVKSTFVLMDQKNRKISSVLPEIIAPFDSEKITKIYRHEKIEKVTEGNFLPYRVRFFDIDGNQHVNNAIYFNWLLDVLGYDFLTTHQPKKILVKFDKEVEYGQEVESHYEIVEQENQLKTRHEIRIDGQTYCEANIDWTN
;
A
#
# COMPACT_ATOMS: atom_id res chain seq x y z
N MET A 1 15.57 6.88 17.42
CA MET A 1 15.38 5.70 16.56
C MET A 1 14.10 5.02 17.00
N GLY A 2 13.11 4.84 16.13
CA GLY A 2 11.86 4.19 16.50
C GLY A 2 12.03 2.72 16.88
N LYS A 3 11.09 2.16 17.66
CA LYS A 3 11.09 0.74 18.01
C LYS A 3 10.93 -0.11 16.74
N LYS A 4 11.77 -1.14 16.62
CA LYS A 4 11.68 -2.14 15.56
C LYS A 4 10.87 -3.34 16.05
N HIS A 5 10.10 -3.94 15.15
CA HIS A 5 9.46 -5.22 15.33
C HIS A 5 9.86 -6.11 14.15
N THR A 6 10.16 -7.36 14.41
CA THR A 6 10.52 -8.36 13.41
C THR A 6 9.64 -9.58 13.62
N SER A 7 9.04 -10.03 12.54
CA SER A 7 8.26 -11.27 12.48
C SER A 7 8.76 -12.10 11.33
N SER A 8 8.70 -13.42 11.44
CA SER A 8 8.98 -14.35 10.37
C SER A 8 7.69 -14.80 9.72
N TYR A 9 7.71 -14.93 8.40
CA TYR A 9 6.58 -15.41 7.62
C TYR A 9 7.06 -16.47 6.62
N GLU A 10 6.46 -17.64 6.67
CA GLU A 10 6.67 -18.67 5.66
C GLU A 10 5.70 -18.45 4.50
N VAL A 11 6.24 -18.23 3.29
CA VAL A 11 5.42 -18.01 2.11
C VAL A 11 4.63 -19.28 1.79
N ALA A 12 3.32 -19.23 1.95
CA ALA A 12 2.45 -20.36 1.66
C ALA A 12 2.30 -20.56 0.14
N TYR A 13 1.98 -21.79 -0.28
CA TYR A 13 1.75 -22.11 -1.69
C TYR A 13 0.76 -21.14 -2.39
N TYR A 14 -0.27 -20.70 -1.66
CA TYR A 14 -1.29 -19.80 -2.18
C TYR A 14 -0.84 -18.34 -2.30
N ASP A 15 0.25 -17.96 -1.64
CA ASP A 15 0.84 -16.61 -1.73
C ASP A 15 1.68 -16.46 -2.99
N GLY A 16 2.10 -17.57 -3.60
CA GLY A 16 2.83 -17.60 -4.86
C GLY A 16 1.92 -17.50 -6.07
N ASP A 17 2.46 -16.94 -7.15
CA ASP A 17 1.90 -17.07 -8.49
C ASP A 17 2.37 -18.41 -9.14
N PHE A 18 2.00 -18.63 -10.40
CA PHE A 18 2.39 -19.86 -11.10
C PHE A 18 3.91 -19.94 -11.39
N THR A 19 4.66 -18.84 -11.31
CA THR A 19 6.14 -18.81 -11.42
C THR A 19 6.82 -19.16 -10.10
N GLY A 20 6.06 -19.21 -8.99
CA GLY A 20 6.56 -19.39 -7.63
C GLY A 20 6.97 -18.09 -6.93
N ALA A 21 6.82 -16.94 -7.59
CA ALA A 21 7.06 -15.64 -6.97
C ALA A 21 5.90 -15.23 -6.05
N MET A 22 6.21 -14.55 -4.94
CA MET A 22 5.17 -14.04 -4.05
C MET A 22 4.35 -12.94 -4.73
N LYS A 23 3.03 -13.10 -4.74
CA LYS A 23 2.10 -12.11 -5.28
C LYS A 23 2.20 -10.79 -4.51
N ILE A 24 2.16 -9.65 -5.22
CA ILE A 24 2.17 -8.32 -4.57
C ILE A 24 1.04 -8.15 -3.54
N PRO A 25 -0.22 -8.56 -3.80
CA PRO A 25 -1.26 -8.51 -2.78
C PRO A 25 -0.93 -9.31 -1.52
N ALA A 26 -0.34 -10.51 -1.66
CA ALA A 26 0.08 -11.34 -0.53
C ALA A 26 1.21 -10.68 0.27
N LEU A 27 2.22 -10.13 -0.42
CA LEU A 27 3.31 -9.36 0.20
C LEU A 27 2.76 -8.22 1.06
N LEU A 28 1.83 -7.43 0.53
CA LEU A 28 1.26 -6.29 1.26
C LEU A 28 0.39 -6.72 2.42
N ALA A 29 -0.35 -7.82 2.30
CA ALA A 29 -1.10 -8.39 3.42
C ALA A 29 -0.17 -8.80 4.57
N VAL A 30 0.99 -9.39 4.28
CA VAL A 30 2.01 -9.72 5.29
C VAL A 30 2.61 -8.46 5.91
N VAL A 31 2.95 -7.46 5.10
CA VAL A 31 3.47 -6.15 5.59
C VAL A 31 2.48 -5.50 6.57
N ILE A 32 1.19 -5.50 6.26
CA ILE A 32 0.17 -4.96 7.16
C ILE A 32 0.03 -5.80 8.42
N LYS A 33 0.01 -7.14 8.30
CA LYS A 33 -0.02 -8.04 9.47
C LYS A 33 1.12 -7.74 10.45
N VAL A 34 2.36 -7.62 9.96
CA VAL A 34 3.51 -7.27 10.82
C VAL A 34 3.36 -5.90 11.47
N SER A 35 2.74 -4.94 10.76
CA SER A 35 2.38 -3.63 11.33
C SER A 35 1.36 -3.75 12.46
N GLU A 36 0.33 -4.57 12.29
CA GLU A 36 -0.70 -4.83 13.31
C GLU A 36 -0.11 -5.53 14.53
N GLU A 37 0.70 -6.56 14.35
CA GLU A 37 1.44 -7.23 15.44
C GLU A 37 2.25 -6.23 16.27
N GLN A 38 2.93 -5.29 15.64
CA GLN A 38 3.66 -4.24 16.36
C GLN A 38 2.71 -3.33 17.15
N THR A 39 1.56 -2.93 16.58
CA THR A 39 0.60 -2.07 17.28
C THR A 39 -0.04 -2.77 18.46
N GLU A 40 -0.33 -4.06 18.35
CA GLU A 40 -0.82 -4.90 19.47
C GLU A 40 0.20 -4.99 20.59
N LEU A 41 1.46 -5.32 20.28
CA LEU A 41 2.55 -5.39 21.26
C LEU A 41 2.80 -4.07 22.00
N LEU A 42 2.52 -2.96 21.34
CA LEU A 42 2.63 -1.62 21.93
C LEU A 42 1.35 -1.17 22.65
N GLY A 43 0.29 -1.98 22.64
CA GLY A 43 -1.03 -1.62 23.18
C GLY A 43 -1.66 -0.44 22.44
N ARG A 44 -1.46 -0.37 21.14
CA ARG A 44 -1.96 0.71 20.25
C ARG A 44 -2.66 0.13 19.03
N ASP A 45 -3.38 -0.95 19.24
CA ASP A 45 -4.20 -1.62 18.23
C ASP A 45 -5.38 -0.75 17.75
N ALA A 46 -6.14 -1.26 16.81
CA ALA A 46 -7.29 -0.54 16.26
C ALA A 46 -8.32 -0.19 17.33
N ALA A 47 -8.55 -1.08 18.31
CA ALA A 47 -9.49 -0.85 19.40
C ALA A 47 -9.06 0.30 20.31
N TYR A 48 -7.75 0.40 20.61
CA TYR A 48 -7.21 1.52 21.36
C TYR A 48 -7.38 2.85 20.62
N VAL A 49 -7.07 2.89 19.33
CA VAL A 49 -7.18 4.10 18.49
C VAL A 49 -8.65 4.53 18.34
N ALA A 50 -9.58 3.57 18.24
CA ALA A 50 -11.00 3.82 18.15
C ALA A 50 -11.59 4.52 19.38
N GLN A 51 -10.98 4.39 20.58
CA GLN A 51 -11.41 5.11 21.79
C GLN A 51 -11.32 6.63 21.63
N PHE A 52 -10.48 7.11 20.70
CA PHE A 52 -10.33 8.53 20.36
C PHE A 52 -11.21 8.96 19.19
N GLY A 53 -12.09 8.08 18.68
CA GLY A 53 -12.89 8.31 17.47
C GLY A 53 -12.05 8.31 16.19
N LEU A 54 -10.87 7.69 16.20
CA LEU A 54 -9.90 7.68 15.13
C LEU A 54 -9.68 6.28 14.55
N GLY A 55 -9.15 6.20 13.34
CA GLY A 55 -8.71 4.97 12.69
C GLY A 55 -7.42 5.19 11.91
N TRP A 56 -6.62 4.15 11.78
CA TRP A 56 -5.45 4.14 10.91
C TRP A 56 -5.89 3.97 9.46
N VAL A 57 -5.43 4.86 8.59
CA VAL A 57 -5.67 4.77 7.14
C VAL A 57 -4.35 4.89 6.41
N ILE A 58 -4.11 3.98 5.47
CA ILE A 58 -2.95 4.02 4.58
C ILE A 58 -3.32 4.87 3.37
N THR A 59 -2.56 5.90 3.12
CA THR A 59 -2.78 6.81 2.00
C THR A 59 -1.84 6.56 0.84
N ASN A 60 -0.66 6.02 1.11
CA ASN A 60 0.37 5.80 0.09
C ASN A 60 1.23 4.59 0.41
N TYR A 61 1.63 3.88 -0.63
CA TYR A 61 2.77 3.00 -0.67
C TYR A 61 3.78 3.52 -1.68
N GLU A 62 5.05 3.42 -1.32
CA GLU A 62 6.21 3.51 -2.20
C GLU A 62 7.00 2.24 -1.96
N ILE A 63 7.06 1.36 -2.96
CA ILE A 63 7.68 0.04 -2.86
C ILE A 63 8.92 0.06 -3.74
N GLU A 64 10.08 0.11 -3.13
CA GLU A 64 11.38 -0.03 -3.77
C GLU A 64 11.98 -1.37 -3.37
N ILE A 65 12.59 -2.03 -4.31
CA ILE A 65 13.26 -3.29 -4.06
C ILE A 65 14.74 -2.99 -3.97
N HIS A 66 15.19 -2.30 -2.92
CA HIS A 66 16.56 -2.20 -2.36
C HIS A 66 16.76 -1.09 -1.31
N ARG A 67 17.17 -1.52 -0.12
CA ARG A 67 17.88 -0.91 1.05
C ARG A 67 17.34 0.32 1.80
N LEU A 68 17.17 0.10 3.07
CA LEU A 68 16.91 0.67 4.40
C LEU A 68 17.07 2.19 4.64
N PRO A 69 16.48 2.89 5.65
CA PRO A 69 15.87 2.59 6.95
C PRO A 69 14.79 3.54 7.52
N ALA A 70 14.34 3.26 8.76
CA ALA A 70 13.88 4.07 9.90
C ALA A 70 12.56 4.87 9.79
N MET A 71 11.70 4.64 10.83
CA MET A 71 10.42 5.35 11.03
C MET A 71 10.64 6.80 11.46
N SER A 72 9.80 7.69 10.93
CA SER A 72 9.66 9.08 11.36
C SER A 72 8.19 9.52 11.26
N TYR A 73 7.82 10.58 11.94
CA TYR A 73 6.46 11.14 11.85
C TYR A 73 6.49 12.66 11.90
N ASN A 74 5.42 13.30 11.43
CA ASN A 74 5.19 14.73 11.60
C ASN A 74 3.79 14.98 12.20
N LYS A 75 3.29 16.22 12.16
CA LYS A 75 2.01 16.59 12.77
C LYS A 75 0.79 15.76 12.29
N TYR A 76 0.79 15.29 11.04
CA TYR A 76 -0.35 14.62 10.42
C TYR A 76 -0.03 13.25 9.85
N PHE A 77 1.23 12.97 9.52
CA PHE A 77 1.66 11.79 8.80
C PHE A 77 2.57 10.93 9.65
N CYS A 78 2.29 9.63 9.70
CA CYS A 78 3.17 8.62 10.28
C CYS A 78 3.77 7.81 9.14
N TYR A 79 5.08 7.75 9.08
CA TYR A 79 5.81 7.02 8.05
C TYR A 79 6.30 5.69 8.63
N ARG A 80 5.97 4.60 7.96
CA ARG A 80 6.44 3.26 8.33
C ARG A 80 7.21 2.66 7.16
N ASN A 81 8.33 2.05 7.48
CA ASN A 81 9.16 1.34 6.54
C ASN A 81 9.16 -0.14 6.89
N PHE A 82 9.07 -0.99 5.87
CA PHE A 82 9.09 -2.43 6.01
C PHE A 82 10.16 -2.99 5.08
N TRP A 83 10.83 -4.04 5.54
CA TRP A 83 11.87 -4.72 4.79
C TRP A 83 11.57 -6.20 4.78
N VAL A 84 11.62 -6.79 3.61
CA VAL A 84 11.50 -8.23 3.43
C VAL A 84 12.86 -8.76 3.04
N HIS A 85 13.33 -9.76 3.76
CA HIS A 85 14.59 -10.44 3.50
C HIS A 85 14.32 -11.90 3.19
N ASP A 86 15.20 -12.52 2.37
CA ASP A 86 15.20 -13.96 2.16
C ASP A 86 15.79 -14.70 3.37
N GLU A 87 15.88 -16.04 3.29
CA GLU A 87 16.43 -16.89 4.35
C GLU A 87 17.92 -16.64 4.60
N GLU A 88 18.63 -16.08 3.61
CA GLU A 88 20.06 -15.75 3.66
C GLU A 88 20.29 -14.34 4.24
N GLY A 89 19.23 -13.58 4.48
CA GLY A 89 19.26 -12.21 4.99
C GLY A 89 19.46 -11.13 3.93
N ASN A 90 19.34 -11.47 2.64
CA ASN A 90 19.38 -10.49 1.56
C ASN A 90 18.04 -9.76 1.49
N GLU A 91 18.08 -8.43 1.30
CA GLU A 91 16.88 -7.63 1.15
C GLU A 91 16.24 -7.88 -0.21
N CYS A 92 14.99 -8.37 -0.18
CA CYS A 92 14.18 -8.64 -1.36
C CYS A 92 13.26 -7.47 -1.71
N VAL A 93 12.61 -6.89 -0.70
CA VAL A 93 11.63 -5.81 -0.90
C VAL A 93 11.76 -4.76 0.19
N PHE A 94 11.65 -3.51 -0.21
CA PHE A 94 11.53 -2.37 0.68
C PHE A 94 10.22 -1.64 0.43
N VAL A 95 9.43 -1.42 1.49
CA VAL A 95 8.14 -0.71 1.41
C VAL A 95 8.18 0.51 2.31
N LYS A 96 7.96 1.69 1.74
CA LYS A 96 7.63 2.92 2.47
C LYS A 96 6.12 3.12 2.45
N SER A 97 5.53 3.32 3.59
CA SER A 97 4.10 3.61 3.71
C SER A 97 3.85 4.88 4.49
N THR A 98 2.80 5.59 4.11
CA THR A 98 2.32 6.77 4.81
C THR A 98 0.95 6.50 5.38
N PHE A 99 0.84 6.61 6.69
CA PHE A 99 -0.41 6.47 7.44
C PHE A 99 -0.88 7.84 7.93
N VAL A 100 -2.18 8.00 8.01
CA VAL A 100 -2.83 9.12 8.68
C VAL A 100 -3.78 8.61 9.75
N LEU A 101 -4.04 9.43 10.76
CA LEU A 101 -5.16 9.23 11.66
C LEU A 101 -6.39 9.92 11.06
N MET A 102 -7.44 9.15 10.84
CA MET A 102 -8.70 9.64 10.30
C MET A 102 -9.74 9.74 11.41
N ASP A 103 -10.37 10.91 11.55
CA ASP A 103 -11.58 11.04 12.36
C ASP A 103 -12.69 10.22 11.74
N GLN A 104 -13.14 9.18 12.45
CA GLN A 104 -14.09 8.21 11.93
C GLN A 104 -15.48 8.82 11.64
N LYS A 105 -15.88 9.85 12.40
CA LYS A 105 -17.18 10.52 12.24
C LYS A 105 -17.18 11.53 11.10
N ASN A 106 -16.15 12.36 11.05
CA ASN A 106 -16.08 13.49 10.11
C ASN A 106 -15.30 13.18 8.84
N ARG A 107 -14.65 12.02 8.75
CA ARG A 107 -13.82 11.56 7.62
C ARG A 107 -12.75 12.59 7.23
N LYS A 108 -12.10 13.20 8.23
CA LYS A 108 -11.03 14.18 8.06
C LYS A 108 -9.74 13.71 8.71
N ILE A 109 -8.61 14.05 8.10
CA ILE A 109 -7.29 13.77 8.67
C ILE A 109 -7.14 14.52 9.99
N SER A 110 -6.86 13.77 11.06
CA SER A 110 -6.57 14.30 12.38
C SER A 110 -5.07 14.52 12.58
N SER A 111 -4.71 15.41 13.51
CA SER A 111 -3.32 15.48 13.97
C SER A 111 -2.94 14.21 14.72
N VAL A 112 -1.66 13.85 14.64
CA VAL A 112 -1.11 12.71 15.38
C VAL A 112 -1.17 13.03 16.88
N LEU A 113 -1.85 12.15 17.65
CA LEU A 113 -1.96 12.30 19.09
C LEU A 113 -0.73 11.70 19.78
N PRO A 114 -0.11 12.41 20.75
CA PRO A 114 1.04 11.91 21.50
C PRO A 114 0.77 10.56 22.18
N GLU A 115 -0.42 10.35 22.70
CA GLU A 115 -0.83 9.12 23.40
C GLU A 115 -0.81 7.89 22.47
N ILE A 116 -1.09 8.11 21.18
CA ILE A 116 -1.08 7.04 20.18
C ILE A 116 0.36 6.76 19.73
N ILE A 117 1.17 7.79 19.50
CA ILE A 117 2.47 7.63 18.83
C ILE A 117 3.64 7.38 19.81
N ALA A 118 3.52 7.80 21.07
CA ALA A 118 4.61 7.70 22.04
C ALA A 118 5.22 6.28 22.20
N PRO A 119 4.43 5.19 22.24
CA PRO A 119 5.00 3.84 22.40
C PRO A 119 5.90 3.39 21.25
N PHE A 120 5.80 4.01 20.07
CA PHE A 120 6.65 3.68 18.92
C PHE A 120 8.06 4.25 19.02
N ASP A 121 8.32 5.15 20.00
CA ASP A 121 9.61 5.84 20.17
C ASP A 121 10.17 6.45 18.87
N SER A 122 9.26 7.05 18.12
CA SER A 122 9.53 7.59 16.78
C SER A 122 9.98 9.03 16.85
N GLU A 123 10.91 9.41 15.98
CA GLU A 123 11.38 10.79 15.89
C GLU A 123 10.30 11.70 15.31
N LYS A 124 10.06 12.85 15.97
CA LYS A 124 9.20 13.90 15.43
C LYS A 124 9.97 14.76 14.44
N ILE A 125 9.55 14.72 13.19
CA ILE A 125 10.14 15.53 12.13
C ILE A 125 9.23 16.70 11.75
N THR A 126 9.83 17.80 11.31
CA THR A 126 9.11 18.99 10.81
C THR A 126 8.89 18.95 9.30
N LYS A 127 9.75 18.20 8.59
CA LYS A 127 9.72 18.11 7.13
C LYS A 127 8.68 17.06 6.70
N ILE A 128 7.80 17.42 5.77
CA ILE A 128 6.90 16.48 5.10
C ILE A 128 7.71 15.72 4.05
N TYR A 129 7.66 14.38 4.09
CA TYR A 129 8.17 13.55 3.01
C TYR A 129 7.30 13.75 1.76
N ARG A 130 7.92 14.13 0.66
CA ARG A 130 7.23 14.27 -0.61
C ARG A 130 7.44 12.99 -1.41
N HIS A 131 6.35 12.26 -1.64
CA HIS A 131 6.35 11.13 -2.57
C HIS A 131 6.70 11.59 -3.98
N GLU A 132 7.22 10.69 -4.78
CA GLU A 132 7.38 10.91 -6.20
C GLU A 132 6.01 11.20 -6.83
N LYS A 133 6.03 12.01 -7.89
CA LYS A 133 4.81 12.34 -8.61
C LYS A 133 4.33 11.13 -9.38
N ILE A 134 3.09 10.74 -9.18
CA ILE A 134 2.42 9.73 -10.00
C ILE A 134 1.93 10.38 -11.29
N GLU A 135 2.29 9.80 -12.42
CA GLU A 135 1.86 10.20 -13.74
C GLU A 135 0.48 9.60 -14.04
N LYS A 136 -0.41 10.41 -14.61
CA LYS A 136 -1.79 9.99 -14.90
C LYS A 136 -1.88 9.19 -16.18
N VAL A 137 -2.92 8.36 -16.27
CA VAL A 137 -3.33 7.73 -17.53
C VAL A 137 -3.83 8.81 -18.48
N THR A 138 -3.24 8.89 -19.68
CA THR A 138 -3.60 9.86 -20.72
C THR A 138 -4.40 9.23 -21.83
N GLU A 139 -3.92 8.12 -22.38
CA GLU A 139 -4.59 7.31 -23.41
C GLU A 139 -4.48 5.85 -22.99
N GLY A 140 -5.55 5.27 -22.48
CA GLY A 140 -5.51 3.91 -21.95
C GLY A 140 -6.81 3.15 -22.16
N ASN A 141 -6.71 1.85 -21.94
CA ASN A 141 -7.84 0.95 -21.85
C ASN A 141 -8.27 0.78 -20.38
N PHE A 142 -9.43 0.16 -20.16
CA PHE A 142 -9.86 -0.22 -18.81
C PHE A 142 -10.62 -1.54 -18.81
N LEU A 143 -10.67 -2.17 -17.64
CA LEU A 143 -11.57 -3.27 -17.32
C LEU A 143 -12.44 -2.90 -16.12
N PRO A 144 -13.74 -3.25 -16.15
CA PRO A 144 -14.63 -3.04 -15.01
C PRO A 144 -14.48 -4.18 -14.00
N TYR A 145 -14.54 -3.84 -12.70
CA TYR A 145 -14.57 -4.79 -11.60
C TYR A 145 -15.69 -4.43 -10.64
N ARG A 146 -16.43 -5.44 -10.19
CA ARG A 146 -17.42 -5.26 -9.14
C ARG A 146 -16.80 -5.58 -7.78
N VAL A 147 -16.96 -4.67 -6.82
CA VAL A 147 -16.51 -4.88 -5.44
C VAL A 147 -17.32 -5.99 -4.77
N ARG A 148 -16.63 -7.02 -4.29
CA ARG A 148 -17.22 -8.22 -3.67
C ARG A 148 -17.19 -8.12 -2.15
N PHE A 149 -17.94 -8.98 -1.47
CA PHE A 149 -17.98 -9.02 0.00
C PHE A 149 -16.60 -9.27 0.63
N PHE A 150 -15.80 -10.19 0.07
CA PHE A 150 -14.47 -10.51 0.59
C PHE A 150 -13.38 -9.50 0.20
N ASP A 151 -13.71 -8.46 -0.55
CA ASP A 151 -12.81 -7.36 -0.83
C ASP A 151 -12.81 -6.30 0.30
N ILE A 152 -13.81 -6.37 1.21
CA ILE A 152 -14.03 -5.39 2.28
C ILE A 152 -13.28 -5.80 3.56
N ASP A 153 -12.59 -4.85 4.15
CA ASP A 153 -11.89 -5.01 5.44
C ASP A 153 -12.74 -4.61 6.65
N GLY A 154 -12.16 -4.69 7.85
CA GLY A 154 -12.80 -4.32 9.10
C GLY A 154 -13.21 -2.83 9.21
N ASN A 155 -12.68 -1.96 8.35
CA ASN A 155 -13.05 -0.54 8.27
C ASN A 155 -14.26 -0.31 7.36
N GLN A 156 -14.87 -1.38 6.81
CA GLN A 156 -16.01 -1.36 5.89
C GLN A 156 -15.70 -0.78 4.50
N HIS A 157 -14.45 -0.71 4.12
CA HIS A 157 -13.97 -0.28 2.79
C HIS A 157 -13.14 -1.37 2.15
N VAL A 158 -12.89 -1.23 0.85
CA VAL A 158 -12.03 -2.16 0.12
C VAL A 158 -10.63 -2.15 0.73
N ASN A 159 -10.15 -3.35 1.08
CA ASN A 159 -8.79 -3.54 1.57
C ASN A 159 -7.78 -3.05 0.50
N ASN A 160 -6.78 -2.28 0.93
CA ASN A 160 -5.79 -1.69 0.04
C ASN A 160 -5.03 -2.73 -0.80
N ALA A 161 -4.87 -3.97 -0.32
CA ALA A 161 -4.26 -5.05 -1.09
C ALA A 161 -5.11 -5.48 -2.31
N ILE A 162 -6.43 -5.31 -2.25
CA ILE A 162 -7.33 -5.68 -3.35
C ILE A 162 -7.13 -4.77 -4.57
N TYR A 163 -6.80 -3.49 -4.36
CA TYR A 163 -6.51 -2.59 -5.48
C TYR A 163 -5.40 -3.13 -6.38
N PHE A 164 -4.41 -3.82 -5.82
CA PHE A 164 -3.32 -4.42 -6.61
C PHE A 164 -3.80 -5.57 -7.50
N ASN A 165 -4.86 -6.29 -7.11
CA ASN A 165 -5.47 -7.27 -8.02
C ASN A 165 -6.04 -6.56 -9.26
N TRP A 166 -6.77 -5.46 -9.09
CA TRP A 166 -7.36 -4.72 -10.20
C TRP A 166 -6.29 -4.02 -11.05
N LEU A 167 -5.28 -3.40 -10.40
CA LEU A 167 -4.20 -2.68 -11.10
C LEU A 167 -3.33 -3.61 -11.94
N LEU A 168 -3.12 -4.85 -11.51
CA LEU A 168 -2.25 -5.82 -12.19
C LEU A 168 -3.02 -6.66 -13.21
N ASP A 169 -4.22 -7.15 -12.88
CA ASP A 169 -5.00 -8.04 -13.74
C ASP A 169 -5.31 -7.44 -15.12
N VAL A 170 -5.48 -6.12 -15.21
CA VAL A 170 -5.74 -5.41 -16.47
C VAL A 170 -4.61 -5.52 -17.50
N LEU A 171 -3.38 -5.84 -17.06
CA LEU A 171 -2.21 -5.99 -17.94
C LEU A 171 -2.25 -7.33 -18.70
N GLY A 172 -3.01 -8.30 -18.19
CA GLY A 172 -3.20 -9.60 -18.80
C GLY A 172 -2.08 -10.61 -18.54
N TYR A 173 -2.39 -11.86 -18.84
CA TYR A 173 -1.54 -13.02 -18.54
C TYR A 173 -0.16 -12.93 -19.18
N ASP A 174 -0.09 -12.66 -20.49
CA ASP A 174 1.19 -12.64 -21.22
C ASP A 174 2.15 -11.58 -20.70
N PHE A 175 1.62 -10.40 -20.35
CA PHE A 175 2.43 -9.34 -19.77
C PHE A 175 2.97 -9.74 -18.39
N LEU A 176 2.11 -10.19 -17.49
CA LEU A 176 2.47 -10.52 -16.12
C LEU A 176 3.40 -11.74 -16.00
N THR A 177 3.43 -12.62 -17.02
CA THR A 177 4.32 -13.79 -17.04
C THR A 177 5.71 -13.49 -17.56
N THR A 178 5.87 -12.38 -18.27
CA THR A 178 7.14 -12.00 -18.92
C THR A 178 7.82 -10.81 -18.27
N HIS A 179 7.14 -10.07 -17.40
CA HIS A 179 7.68 -8.88 -16.75
C HIS A 179 7.51 -8.96 -15.22
N GLN A 180 8.48 -8.43 -14.49
CA GLN A 180 8.43 -8.34 -13.03
C GLN A 180 8.39 -6.88 -12.58
N PRO A 181 7.55 -6.52 -11.60
CA PRO A 181 7.53 -5.19 -11.05
C PRO A 181 8.84 -4.91 -10.29
N LYS A 182 9.48 -3.80 -10.59
CA LYS A 182 10.71 -3.33 -9.95
C LYS A 182 10.43 -2.24 -8.91
N LYS A 183 9.52 -1.33 -9.24
CA LYS A 183 9.11 -0.24 -8.36
C LYS A 183 7.63 0.03 -8.54
N ILE A 184 6.94 0.21 -7.44
CA ILE A 184 5.51 0.55 -7.43
C ILE A 184 5.30 1.80 -6.59
N LEU A 185 4.68 2.80 -7.19
CA LEU A 185 4.16 3.98 -6.51
C LEU A 185 2.64 3.88 -6.53
N VAL A 186 2.01 4.00 -5.38
CA VAL A 186 0.55 4.01 -5.31
C VAL A 186 0.07 5.06 -4.31
N LYS A 187 -1.05 5.69 -4.64
CA LYS A 187 -1.73 6.68 -3.81
C LYS A 187 -3.22 6.39 -3.80
N PHE A 188 -3.78 6.34 -2.61
CA PHE A 188 -5.21 6.18 -2.38
C PHE A 188 -5.82 7.54 -2.05
N ASP A 189 -6.71 8.03 -2.92
CA ASP A 189 -7.35 9.34 -2.78
C ASP A 189 -8.73 9.26 -2.10
N LYS A 190 -9.46 8.16 -2.36
CA LYS A 190 -10.80 7.93 -1.84
C LYS A 190 -11.01 6.45 -1.52
N GLU A 191 -11.92 6.19 -0.59
CA GLU A 191 -12.33 4.84 -0.23
C GLU A 191 -13.37 4.30 -1.21
N VAL A 192 -13.26 3.02 -1.54
CA VAL A 192 -14.22 2.28 -2.35
C VAL A 192 -15.04 1.38 -1.45
N GLU A 193 -16.34 1.31 -1.68
CA GLU A 193 -17.32 0.61 -0.84
C GLU A 193 -17.87 -0.65 -1.50
N TYR A 194 -18.49 -1.51 -0.69
CA TYR A 194 -19.14 -2.73 -1.17
C TYR A 194 -20.17 -2.46 -2.26
N GLY A 195 -20.13 -3.29 -3.32
CA GLY A 195 -21.12 -3.29 -4.39
C GLY A 195 -20.92 -2.22 -5.46
N GLN A 196 -19.95 -1.31 -5.28
CA GLN A 196 -19.58 -0.38 -6.34
C GLN A 196 -18.95 -1.11 -7.53
N GLU A 197 -19.06 -0.54 -8.71
CA GLU A 197 -18.33 -0.92 -9.91
C GLU A 197 -17.18 0.07 -10.11
N VAL A 198 -15.97 -0.45 -10.25
CA VAL A 198 -14.77 0.33 -10.50
C VAL A 198 -14.25 0.07 -11.91
N GLU A 199 -13.71 1.08 -12.53
CA GLU A 199 -12.98 0.97 -13.78
C GLU A 199 -11.48 1.02 -13.48
N SER A 200 -10.75 -0.06 -13.76
CA SER A 200 -9.29 -0.07 -13.67
C SER A 200 -8.70 0.33 -15.01
N HIS A 201 -8.32 1.59 -15.10
CA HIS A 201 -7.67 2.17 -16.27
C HIS A 201 -6.17 1.92 -16.25
N TYR A 202 -5.59 1.64 -17.41
CA TYR A 202 -4.14 1.44 -17.55
C TYR A 202 -3.60 1.93 -18.89
N GLU A 203 -2.33 2.27 -18.89
CA GLU A 203 -1.54 2.69 -20.05
C GLU A 203 -0.15 2.07 -19.94
N ILE A 204 0.32 1.40 -20.99
CA ILE A 204 1.67 0.86 -21.08
C ILE A 204 2.53 1.87 -21.82
N VAL A 205 3.63 2.29 -21.19
CA VAL A 205 4.55 3.32 -21.73
C VAL A 205 5.94 2.73 -21.85
N GLU A 206 6.44 2.66 -23.07
CA GLU A 206 7.81 2.25 -23.36
C GLU A 206 8.62 3.49 -23.77
N GLN A 207 9.65 3.82 -23.02
CA GLN A 207 10.57 4.93 -23.30
C GLN A 207 12.01 4.52 -23.02
N GLU A 208 12.90 4.69 -24.01
CA GLU A 208 14.37 4.60 -23.87
C GLU A 208 14.88 3.43 -22.98
N ASN A 209 14.40 2.21 -23.19
CA ASN A 209 14.70 1.00 -22.39
C ASN A 209 14.04 0.97 -20.98
N GLN A 210 13.04 1.79 -20.72
CA GLN A 210 12.22 1.71 -19.51
C GLN A 210 10.80 1.30 -19.88
N LEU A 211 10.32 0.24 -19.27
CA LEU A 211 8.92 -0.18 -19.34
C LEU A 211 8.21 0.28 -18.07
N LYS A 212 7.18 1.08 -18.24
CA LYS A 212 6.35 1.62 -17.16
C LYS A 212 4.88 1.41 -17.48
N THR A 213 4.08 1.15 -16.46
CA THR A 213 2.63 1.21 -16.57
C THR A 213 2.06 2.29 -15.66
N ARG A 214 1.06 3.02 -16.16
CA ARG A 214 0.27 4.01 -15.42
C ARG A 214 -1.10 3.44 -15.18
N HIS A 215 -1.64 3.67 -13.99
CA HIS A 215 -2.92 3.11 -13.58
C HIS A 215 -3.77 4.12 -12.84
N GLU A 216 -5.08 4.05 -13.04
CA GLU A 216 -6.07 4.75 -12.24
C GLU A 216 -7.29 3.86 -11.99
N ILE A 217 -7.74 3.80 -10.73
CA ILE A 217 -9.06 3.24 -10.41
C ILE A 217 -10.05 4.37 -10.38
N ARG A 218 -11.08 4.27 -11.18
CA ARG A 218 -12.11 5.31 -11.33
C ARG A 218 -13.51 4.78 -11.02
N ILE A 219 -14.36 5.65 -10.51
CA ILE A 219 -15.81 5.45 -10.37
C ILE A 219 -16.49 6.73 -10.89
N ASP A 220 -17.40 6.60 -11.83
CA ASP A 220 -18.11 7.73 -12.45
C ASP A 220 -17.17 8.85 -12.91
N GLY A 221 -16.03 8.49 -13.52
CA GLY A 221 -15.02 9.41 -14.02
C GLY A 221 -14.16 10.09 -12.93
N GLN A 222 -14.38 9.80 -11.65
CA GLN A 222 -13.54 10.28 -10.55
C GLN A 222 -12.45 9.28 -10.20
N THR A 223 -11.23 9.75 -9.99
CA THR A 223 -10.09 8.93 -9.57
C THR A 223 -10.16 8.64 -8.06
N TYR A 224 -10.02 7.37 -7.70
CA TYR A 224 -9.99 6.85 -6.33
C TYR A 224 -8.61 6.35 -5.92
N CYS A 225 -7.85 5.83 -6.89
CA CYS A 225 -6.47 5.37 -6.67
C CYS A 225 -5.66 5.66 -7.94
N GLU A 226 -4.41 6.08 -7.76
CA GLU A 226 -3.42 6.30 -8.82
C GLU A 226 -2.20 5.43 -8.56
N ALA A 227 -1.62 4.82 -9.61
CA ALA A 227 -0.37 4.08 -9.47
C ALA A 227 0.52 4.20 -10.71
N ASN A 228 1.84 4.12 -10.49
CA ASN A 228 2.83 3.86 -11.53
C ASN A 228 3.67 2.66 -11.15
N ILE A 229 3.96 1.82 -12.12
CA ILE A 229 4.78 0.62 -11.92
C ILE A 229 5.89 0.63 -12.97
N ASP A 230 7.14 0.57 -12.50
CA ASP A 230 8.31 0.33 -13.34
C ASP A 230 8.56 -1.18 -13.39
N TRP A 231 8.85 -1.71 -14.58
CA TRP A 231 9.02 -3.13 -14.84
C TRP A 231 10.44 -3.48 -15.23
N THR A 232 10.83 -4.73 -15.00
CA THR A 232 12.03 -5.33 -15.62
C THR A 232 11.61 -6.07 -16.88
N ASN A 233 12.46 -6.06 -17.88
CA ASN A 233 12.34 -6.95 -19.03
C ASN A 233 12.72 -8.36 -18.62
#